data_89cc0e97dfa728233a4a8b9ef2b57fc1
#
_entry.id   89cc0e97dfa728233a4a8b9ef2b57fc1
#
_cell.length_a   1.000
_cell.length_b   1.000
_cell.length_c   1.000
_cell.angle_alpha   90.00
_cell.angle_beta   90.00
_cell.angle_gamma   90.00
#
_symmetry.space_group_name_H-M   'P 1'
#
loop_
_entity.id
_entity.type
_entity.pdbx_description
1 polymer ?
#
loop_
_entity_poly.entity_id
_entity_poly.type
_entity_poly.pdbx_seq_one_letter_code
_entity_poly.pdbx_strand_id
1 'polypeptide(L)'
;MIDKSRHYWYGDSPDDIDEYLREYSECPSIEVKPVICNNCGNDALHLRVDQNEDAIQVKCPKCGYKKILLDCEEIWQNAMPRLRKCHDCKTKEYNIRVGFIRRENGSVKWVYIGNRCTNCGLLGSYLDWKISYEPTDKM
;
A
#
# COMPACT_ATOMS: atom_id res chain seq x y z
N MET A 1 -2.51 2.13 -18.23
CA MET A 1 -1.28 2.85 -18.63
C MET A 1 -1.11 4.10 -17.77
N ILE A 2 0.09 4.35 -17.28
CA ILE A 2 0.33 5.49 -16.39
C ILE A 2 0.45 6.78 -17.19
N ASP A 3 -0.30 7.80 -16.78
CA ASP A 3 -0.18 9.17 -17.28
C ASP A 3 0.86 9.92 -16.43
N LYS A 4 1.99 10.26 -17.02
CA LYS A 4 3.09 10.97 -16.38
C LYS A 4 3.16 12.44 -16.79
N SER A 5 2.18 12.93 -17.55
CA SER A 5 2.19 14.28 -18.11
C SER A 5 1.89 15.38 -17.09
N ARG A 6 1.32 15.02 -15.93
CA ARG A 6 0.98 15.94 -14.86
C ARG A 6 2.03 15.89 -13.74
N HIS A 7 1.91 16.77 -12.75
CA HIS A 7 2.82 16.81 -11.62
C HIS A 7 2.89 15.47 -10.87
N TYR A 8 1.73 14.84 -10.65
CA TYR A 8 1.64 13.48 -10.11
C TYR A 8 1.31 12.50 -11.22
N TRP A 9 1.57 11.22 -11.00
CA TRP A 9 1.25 10.16 -11.94
C TRP A 9 -0.13 9.59 -11.66
N TYR A 10 -0.86 9.27 -12.72
CA TYR A 10 -2.22 8.77 -12.65
C TYR A 10 -2.33 7.46 -13.44
N GLY A 11 -3.01 6.46 -12.86
CA GLY A 11 -3.18 5.15 -13.47
C GLY A 11 -4.64 4.85 -13.80
N ASP A 12 -4.87 4.09 -14.87
CA ASP A 12 -6.19 3.69 -15.33
C ASP A 12 -6.74 2.49 -14.58
N SER A 13 -5.88 1.65 -14.02
CA SER A 13 -6.24 0.40 -13.38
C SER A 13 -5.35 0.09 -12.19
N PRO A 14 -5.78 -0.84 -11.31
CA PRO A 14 -4.94 -1.28 -10.18
C PRO A 14 -3.57 -1.84 -10.61
N ASP A 15 -3.47 -2.46 -11.80
CA ASP A 15 -2.21 -2.99 -12.29
C ASP A 15 -1.14 -1.92 -12.50
N ASP A 16 -1.54 -0.68 -12.70
CA ASP A 16 -0.61 0.45 -12.83
C ASP A 16 0.16 0.72 -11.53
N ILE A 17 -0.35 0.24 -10.39
CA ILE A 17 0.38 0.34 -9.12
C ILE A 17 1.68 -0.47 -9.20
N ASP A 18 1.66 -1.63 -9.84
CA ASP A 18 2.84 -2.49 -9.98
C ASP A 18 3.95 -1.76 -10.76
N GLU A 19 3.59 -1.14 -11.88
CA GLU A 19 4.52 -0.35 -12.67
C GLU A 19 5.04 0.85 -11.89
N TYR A 20 4.15 1.53 -11.18
CA TYR A 20 4.53 2.66 -10.32
C TYR A 20 5.54 2.26 -9.26
N LEU A 21 5.31 1.12 -8.58
CA LEU A 21 6.22 0.63 -7.55
C LEU A 21 7.57 0.21 -8.11
N ARG A 22 7.61 -0.37 -9.30
CA ARG A 22 8.88 -0.70 -9.94
C ARG A 22 9.73 0.55 -10.19
N GLU A 23 9.12 1.62 -10.64
CA GLU A 23 9.83 2.88 -10.88
C GLU A 23 10.16 3.62 -9.58
N TYR A 24 9.20 3.69 -8.66
CA TYR A 24 9.39 4.39 -7.38
C TYR A 24 10.47 3.74 -6.51
N SER A 25 10.51 2.41 -6.46
CA SER A 25 11.51 1.66 -5.70
C SER A 25 12.84 1.51 -6.43
N GLU A 26 12.89 1.84 -7.71
CA GLU A 26 14.03 1.58 -8.60
C GLU A 26 14.44 0.11 -8.64
N CYS A 27 13.47 -0.79 -8.40
CA CYS A 27 13.68 -2.23 -8.36
C CYS A 27 12.74 -2.92 -9.36
N PRO A 28 13.21 -3.25 -10.58
CA PRO A 28 12.36 -3.90 -11.59
C PRO A 28 11.84 -5.26 -11.18
N SER A 29 12.52 -5.93 -10.25
CA SER A 29 12.16 -7.27 -9.77
C SER A 29 11.32 -7.26 -8.50
N ILE A 30 10.81 -6.11 -8.08
CA ILE A 30 9.96 -6.01 -6.88
C ILE A 30 8.74 -6.95 -7.02
N GLU A 31 8.48 -7.72 -5.97
CA GLU A 31 7.30 -8.61 -5.92
C GLU A 31 6.11 -7.79 -5.42
N VAL A 32 5.01 -7.79 -6.16
CA VAL A 32 3.82 -6.99 -5.81
C VAL A 32 2.63 -7.90 -5.59
N LYS A 33 1.92 -7.69 -4.48
CA LYS A 33 0.71 -8.44 -4.13
C LYS A 33 -0.45 -7.48 -3.91
N PRO A 34 -1.66 -7.80 -4.43
CA PRO A 34 -2.83 -6.98 -4.19
C PRO A 34 -3.32 -7.13 -2.74
N VAL A 35 -3.87 -6.04 -2.20
CA VAL A 35 -4.56 -6.05 -0.92
C VAL A 35 -6.07 -5.97 -1.21
N ILE A 36 -6.79 -7.01 -0.85
CA ILE A 36 -8.24 -7.09 -1.04
C ILE A 36 -8.90 -7.45 0.29
N CYS A 37 -10.19 -7.15 0.42
CA CYS A 37 -10.94 -7.57 1.60
C CYS A 37 -11.03 -9.09 1.65
N ASN A 38 -10.54 -9.69 2.74
CA ASN A 38 -10.57 -11.15 2.91
C ASN A 38 -12.00 -11.67 3.12
N ASN A 39 -12.94 -10.81 3.47
CA ASN A 39 -14.32 -11.19 3.73
C ASN A 39 -15.20 -11.13 2.47
N CYS A 40 -15.11 -10.08 1.67
CA CYS A 40 -16.00 -9.89 0.51
C CYS A 40 -15.29 -9.71 -0.83
N GLY A 41 -13.96 -9.66 -0.84
CA GLY A 41 -13.18 -9.53 -2.08
C GLY A 41 -13.10 -8.12 -2.65
N ASN A 42 -13.63 -7.11 -1.95
CA ASN A 42 -13.57 -5.72 -2.42
C ASN A 42 -12.12 -5.24 -2.49
N ASP A 43 -11.74 -4.58 -3.59
CA ASP A 43 -10.41 -4.03 -3.79
C ASP A 43 -10.35 -2.50 -3.62
N ALA A 44 -11.48 -1.86 -3.35
CA ALA A 44 -11.56 -0.43 -3.06
C ALA A 44 -11.69 -0.25 -1.55
N LEU A 45 -10.60 0.11 -0.89
CA LEU A 45 -10.49 0.07 0.57
C LEU A 45 -10.16 1.45 1.15
N HIS A 46 -10.58 1.67 2.39
CA HIS A 46 -10.12 2.80 3.18
C HIS A 46 -8.74 2.49 3.75
N LEU A 47 -7.89 3.51 3.81
CA LEU A 47 -6.50 3.39 4.22
C LEU A 47 -6.25 4.30 5.43
N ARG A 48 -5.81 3.72 6.55
CA ARG A 48 -5.43 4.46 7.76
C ARG A 48 -3.94 4.25 8.00
N VAL A 49 -3.21 5.36 8.12
CA VAL A 49 -1.74 5.34 8.14
C VAL A 49 -1.22 6.22 9.26
N ASP A 50 -0.22 5.73 10.00
CA ASP A 50 0.65 6.52 10.85
C ASP A 50 2.05 6.51 10.23
N GLN A 51 2.46 7.62 9.65
CA GLN A 51 3.74 7.73 8.96
C GLN A 51 4.94 7.79 9.93
N ASN A 52 4.70 8.19 11.17
CA ASN A 52 5.77 8.25 12.18
C ASN A 52 6.13 6.86 12.71
N GLU A 53 5.14 5.98 12.85
CA GLU A 53 5.32 4.62 13.35
C GLU A 53 5.42 3.58 12.24
N ASP A 54 5.28 3.98 10.98
CA ASP A 54 5.22 3.06 9.83
C ASP A 54 4.14 2.00 10.02
N ALA A 55 2.93 2.44 10.39
CA ALA A 55 1.80 1.56 10.67
C ALA A 55 0.66 1.78 9.68
N ILE A 56 0.03 0.69 9.26
CA ILE A 56 -1.02 0.74 8.25
C ILE A 56 -2.15 -0.24 8.56
N GLN A 57 -3.39 0.22 8.40
CA GLN A 57 -4.60 -0.57 8.48
C GLN A 57 -5.49 -0.28 7.28
N VAL A 58 -6.11 -1.32 6.73
CA VAL A 58 -7.14 -1.17 5.70
C VAL A 58 -8.49 -1.53 6.27
N LYS A 59 -9.54 -0.90 5.76
CA LYS A 59 -10.92 -1.19 6.12
C LYS A 59 -11.77 -1.27 4.86
N CYS A 60 -12.59 -2.32 4.77
CA CYS A 60 -13.54 -2.46 3.68
C CYS A 60 -14.78 -1.59 3.96
N PRO A 61 -15.10 -0.62 3.10
CA PRO A 61 -16.30 0.22 3.31
C PRO A 61 -17.62 -0.53 3.06
N LYS A 62 -17.58 -1.67 2.37
CA LYS A 62 -18.77 -2.46 2.08
C LYS A 62 -19.19 -3.35 3.23
N CYS A 63 -18.24 -4.08 3.85
CA CYS A 63 -18.56 -5.05 4.88
C CYS A 63 -18.00 -4.72 6.26
N GLY A 64 -17.17 -3.66 6.38
CA GLY A 64 -16.58 -3.22 7.64
C GLY A 64 -15.38 -4.00 8.11
N TYR A 65 -14.91 -5.00 7.36
CA TYR A 65 -13.75 -5.79 7.72
C TYR A 65 -12.50 -4.91 7.82
N LYS A 66 -11.75 -5.06 8.92
CA LYS A 66 -10.50 -4.32 9.14
C LYS A 66 -9.33 -5.27 9.22
N LYS A 67 -8.18 -4.84 8.70
CA LYS A 67 -6.95 -5.63 8.76
C LYS A 67 -5.75 -4.70 8.94
N ILE A 68 -4.94 -4.99 9.96
CA ILE A 68 -3.64 -4.36 10.13
C ILE A 68 -2.66 -5.13 9.24
N LEU A 69 -1.95 -4.42 8.37
CA LEU A 69 -1.12 -5.07 7.37
C LEU A 69 0.28 -5.38 7.88
N LEU A 70 0.87 -6.42 7.31
CA LEU A 70 2.28 -6.79 7.48
C LEU A 70 2.63 -7.05 8.94
N ASP A 71 3.66 -6.37 9.45
CA ASP A 71 4.16 -6.51 10.81
C ASP A 71 3.68 -5.40 11.76
N CYS A 72 2.64 -4.67 11.37
CA CYS A 72 2.21 -3.48 12.10
C CYS A 72 1.41 -3.76 13.37
N GLU A 73 0.97 -5.00 13.61
CA GLU A 73 0.14 -5.33 14.78
C GLU A 73 0.80 -4.95 16.10
N GLU A 74 2.09 -5.19 16.23
CA GLU A 74 2.83 -4.94 17.48
C GLU A 74 2.91 -3.45 17.84
N ILE A 75 2.95 -2.60 16.82
CA ILE A 75 3.08 -1.15 17.03
C ILE A 75 1.75 -0.42 16.95
N TRP A 76 0.67 -1.11 16.52
CA TRP A 76 -0.63 -0.48 16.29
C TRP A 76 -1.23 0.17 17.54
N GLN A 77 -1.00 -0.42 18.72
CA GLN A 77 -1.52 0.11 19.98
C GLN A 77 -0.98 1.51 20.29
N ASN A 78 0.25 1.81 19.83
CA ASN A 78 0.89 3.10 20.07
C ASN A 78 0.76 4.04 18.86
N ALA A 79 0.13 3.57 17.79
CA ALA A 79 -0.03 4.34 16.57
C ALA A 79 -1.16 5.37 16.72
N MET A 80 -1.00 6.48 16.00
CA MET A 80 -2.03 7.51 15.85
C MET A 80 -2.38 7.62 14.37
N PRO A 81 -3.08 6.63 13.81
CA PRO A 81 -3.33 6.57 12.39
C PRO A 81 -4.35 7.60 11.94
N ARG A 82 -4.18 8.07 10.70
CA ARG A 82 -5.12 8.99 10.06
C ARG A 82 -5.71 8.36 8.84
N LEU A 83 -7.02 8.53 8.66
CA LEU A 83 -7.69 8.14 7.44
C LEU A 83 -7.15 8.98 6.28
N ARG A 84 -6.65 8.32 5.24
CA ARG A 84 -6.11 9.02 4.08
C ARG A 84 -7.23 9.37 3.10
N LYS A 85 -7.12 10.55 2.54
CA LYS A 85 -8.00 11.03 1.47
C LYS A 85 -7.12 11.38 0.28
N CYS A 86 -7.64 11.16 -0.92
CA CYS A 86 -6.89 11.54 -2.11
C CYS A 86 -6.53 13.02 -2.07
N HIS A 87 -5.27 13.32 -2.27
CA HIS A 87 -4.75 14.68 -2.28
C HIS A 87 -5.48 15.55 -3.32
N ASP A 88 -5.85 14.95 -4.44
CA ASP A 88 -6.41 15.66 -5.60
C ASP A 88 -7.94 15.79 -5.53
N CYS A 89 -8.67 14.69 -5.28
CA CYS A 89 -10.14 14.67 -5.35
C CYS A 89 -10.84 14.37 -4.03
N LYS A 90 -10.10 14.14 -2.94
CA LYS A 90 -10.60 13.88 -1.59
C LYS A 90 -11.35 12.56 -1.42
N THR A 91 -11.36 11.68 -2.40
CA THR A 91 -11.91 10.33 -2.30
C THR A 91 -11.13 9.52 -1.26
N LYS A 92 -11.84 8.69 -0.49
CA LYS A 92 -11.27 7.89 0.60
C LYS A 92 -10.98 6.44 0.21
N GLU A 93 -11.40 6.01 -0.97
CA GLU A 93 -11.27 4.62 -1.42
C GLU A 93 -10.08 4.48 -2.35
N TYR A 94 -9.24 3.49 -2.06
CA TYR A 94 -8.02 3.22 -2.80
C TYR A 94 -7.93 1.78 -3.21
N ASN A 95 -7.36 1.53 -4.39
CA ASN A 95 -6.73 0.25 -4.67
C ASN A 95 -5.37 0.24 -3.98
N ILE A 96 -5.01 -0.88 -3.36
CA ILE A 96 -3.79 -0.97 -2.56
C ILE A 96 -3.01 -2.23 -2.96
N ARG A 97 -1.70 -2.09 -3.12
CA ARG A 97 -0.80 -3.22 -3.35
C ARG A 97 0.44 -3.06 -2.49
N VAL A 98 1.01 -4.19 -2.08
CA VAL A 98 2.23 -4.22 -1.28
C VAL A 98 3.36 -4.72 -2.15
N GLY A 99 4.48 -4.00 -2.17
CA GLY A 99 5.69 -4.40 -2.86
C GLY A 99 6.74 -4.90 -1.89
N PHE A 100 7.41 -6.01 -2.24
CA PHE A 100 8.46 -6.61 -1.43
C PHE A 100 9.77 -6.66 -2.20
N ILE A 101 10.84 -6.17 -1.58
CA ILE A 101 12.21 -6.42 -2.04
C ILE A 101 12.80 -7.44 -1.08
N ARG A 102 13.35 -8.55 -1.63
CA ARG A 102 13.86 -9.66 -0.83
C ARG A 102 15.37 -9.70 -0.81
N ARG A 103 15.92 -10.25 0.29
CA ARG A 103 17.33 -10.61 0.38
C ARG A 103 17.59 -11.89 -0.42
N GLU A 104 18.85 -12.23 -0.64
CA GLU A 104 19.23 -13.46 -1.36
C GLU A 104 18.64 -14.71 -0.72
N ASN A 105 18.49 -14.74 0.61
CA ASN A 105 17.92 -15.87 1.33
C ASN A 105 16.41 -15.94 1.29
N GLY A 106 15.74 -15.00 0.57
CA GLY A 106 14.29 -14.96 0.41
C GLY A 106 13.56 -14.15 1.46
N SER A 107 14.22 -13.70 2.53
CA SER A 107 13.56 -12.87 3.54
C SER A 107 13.30 -11.46 3.00
N VAL A 108 12.31 -10.78 3.56
CA VAL A 108 11.94 -9.43 3.13
C VAL A 108 12.95 -8.41 3.65
N LYS A 109 13.48 -7.60 2.75
CA LYS A 109 14.43 -6.53 3.06
C LYS A 109 13.75 -5.17 3.16
N TRP A 110 12.77 -4.91 2.30
CA TRP A 110 12.07 -3.63 2.23
C TRP A 110 10.64 -3.83 1.79
N VAL A 111 9.72 -3.01 2.32
CA VAL A 111 8.30 -3.06 2.00
C VAL A 111 7.86 -1.69 1.47
N TYR A 112 7.04 -1.72 0.41
CA TYR A 112 6.41 -0.53 -0.17
C TYR A 112 4.90 -0.70 -0.17
N ILE A 113 4.18 0.36 0.21
CA ILE A 113 2.72 0.40 0.10
C ILE A 113 2.38 1.27 -1.10
N GLY A 114 1.84 0.66 -2.15
CA GLY A 114 1.37 1.37 -3.32
C GLY A 114 -0.14 1.58 -3.28
N ASN A 115 -0.59 2.74 -3.72
CA ASN A 115 -2.02 3.06 -3.72
C ASN A 115 -2.41 3.82 -4.98
N ARG A 116 -3.65 3.60 -5.41
CA ARG A 116 -4.29 4.30 -6.52
C ARG A 116 -5.66 4.78 -6.07
N CYS A 117 -5.95 6.07 -6.24
CA CYS A 117 -7.28 6.60 -5.99
C CYS A 117 -8.27 5.99 -6.97
N THR A 118 -9.37 5.43 -6.47
CA THR A 118 -10.37 4.78 -7.32
C THR A 118 -11.16 5.77 -8.17
N ASN A 119 -11.17 7.04 -7.81
CA ASN A 119 -11.91 8.07 -8.54
C ASN A 119 -11.08 8.77 -9.61
N CYS A 120 -9.91 9.33 -9.24
CA CYS A 120 -9.11 10.09 -10.20
C CYS A 120 -7.88 9.35 -10.72
N GLY A 121 -7.52 8.21 -10.12
CA GLY A 121 -6.39 7.41 -10.55
C GLY A 121 -5.03 7.85 -10.00
N LEU A 122 -4.99 8.83 -9.10
CA LEU A 122 -3.72 9.32 -8.52
C LEU A 122 -2.95 8.17 -7.89
N LEU A 123 -1.71 7.97 -8.35
CA LEU A 123 -0.80 6.94 -7.85
C LEU A 123 0.13 7.52 -6.79
N GLY A 124 0.46 6.70 -5.79
CA GLY A 124 1.36 7.12 -4.74
C GLY A 124 1.79 5.99 -3.83
N SER A 125 2.65 6.33 -2.88
CA SER A 125 3.06 5.43 -1.81
C SER A 125 3.08 6.24 -0.51
N TYR A 126 2.16 5.92 0.40
CA TYR A 126 2.11 6.60 1.70
C TYR A 126 3.19 6.12 2.65
N LEU A 127 3.63 4.88 2.50
CA LEU A 127 4.63 4.27 3.37
C LEU A 127 5.58 3.37 2.60
N ASP A 128 6.84 3.38 3.04
CA ASP A 128 7.80 2.32 2.78
C ASP A 128 8.73 2.22 3.98
N TRP A 129 9.23 1.03 4.28
CA TRP A 129 10.17 0.87 5.37
C TRP A 129 11.08 -0.33 5.18
N LYS A 130 12.25 -0.25 5.82
CA LYS A 130 13.25 -1.31 5.81
C LYS A 130 12.91 -2.35 6.87
N ILE A 131 13.11 -3.62 6.53
CA ILE A 131 12.98 -4.74 7.47
C ILE A 131 14.38 -5.15 7.90
N SER A 132 14.66 -5.01 9.18
CA SER A 132 15.99 -5.29 9.75
C SER A 132 16.05 -6.56 10.60
N TYR A 133 15.00 -7.38 10.55
CA TYR A 133 14.90 -8.61 11.33
C TYR A 133 14.57 -9.83 10.44
N GLU A 134 14.78 -11.01 11.01
CA GLU A 134 14.42 -12.30 10.40
C GLU A 134 13.91 -13.22 11.52
N PRO A 135 12.99 -14.16 11.25
CA PRO A 135 12.35 -14.43 9.96
C PRO A 135 11.27 -13.41 9.59
N THR A 136 10.88 -13.37 8.30
CA THR A 136 9.87 -12.45 7.79
C THR A 136 8.60 -13.18 7.33
N ASP A 137 8.30 -14.30 7.94
CA ASP A 137 7.17 -15.16 7.58
C ASP A 137 5.80 -14.55 7.91
N LYS A 138 5.76 -13.50 8.74
CA LYS A 138 4.52 -12.77 9.05
C LYS A 138 4.10 -11.78 7.98
N MET A 139 4.94 -11.54 7.01
CA MET A 139 4.63 -10.69 5.89
C MET A 139 3.76 -11.47 4.88
#